data_ab7cf8d42de80f6470ea37c8c5317066
#
_entry.id   ab7cf8d42de80f6470ea37c8c5317066
#
_cell.length_a   1.000
_cell.length_b   1.000
_cell.length_c   1.000
_cell.angle_alpha   90.00
_cell.angle_beta   90.00
_cell.angle_gamma   90.00
#
_symmetry.space_group_name_H-M   'P 1'
#
loop_
_entity.id
_entity.type
_entity.pdbx_description
1 polymer ?
#
loop_
_entity_poly.entity_id
_entity_poly.type
_entity_poly.pdbx_seq_one_letter_code
_entity_poly.pdbx_strand_id
1 'polypeptide(L)'
;MELQGKTVFVTGSTRGIGLEIAKAFAKEGANIVLNGRREISEELIASIEAFGVKCVGVSGDISDFKNAGAMIKETEEKLGAINVLVNNAGITNDKLLLRMTEEDFDQVLKINLTGTFNMTQQVLKKMLKQREGVIINLSSVSGLMGNAGQANYAASKAGVVGFTKSVAREVAPRGITCNAIAPGFIQTDMTDVLSDKVKEQVTQSIPLQRFGSVEDVARAAIFLAKSPYITGQVLNVDGGLVMHG
;
A
#
# COMPACT_ATOMS: atom_id res chain seq x y z
N MET A 1 -7.52 -11.44 11.23
CA MET A 1 -6.64 -11.99 12.29
C MET A 1 -6.62 -11.07 13.50
N GLU A 2 -6.25 -11.58 14.67
CA GLU A 2 -5.86 -10.73 15.81
C GLU A 2 -4.52 -10.07 15.50
N LEU A 3 -4.39 -8.78 15.79
CA LEU A 3 -3.22 -7.99 15.40
C LEU A 3 -2.18 -7.81 16.51
N GLN A 4 -2.57 -8.02 17.77
CA GLN A 4 -1.69 -7.90 18.93
C GLN A 4 -0.43 -8.76 18.75
N GLY A 5 0.75 -8.12 18.80
CA GLY A 5 2.06 -8.78 18.67
C GLY A 5 2.41 -9.31 17.27
N LYS A 6 1.53 -9.16 16.27
CA LYS A 6 1.81 -9.52 14.88
C LYS A 6 2.78 -8.51 14.24
N THR A 7 3.60 -8.96 13.31
CA THR A 7 4.54 -8.09 12.58
C THR A 7 3.89 -7.61 11.27
N VAL A 8 3.83 -6.30 11.10
CA VAL A 8 3.26 -5.61 9.94
C VAL A 8 4.36 -4.85 9.20
N PHE A 9 4.60 -5.21 7.95
CA PHE A 9 5.51 -4.49 7.06
C PHE A 9 4.71 -3.55 6.15
N VAL A 10 4.98 -2.25 6.23
CA VAL A 10 4.34 -1.25 5.36
C VAL A 10 5.39 -0.60 4.47
N THR A 11 5.31 -0.84 3.16
CA THR A 11 6.25 -0.22 2.22
C THR A 11 5.92 1.27 2.01
N GLY A 12 6.96 2.13 1.91
CA GLY A 12 6.76 3.57 1.72
C GLY A 12 6.01 4.23 2.88
N SER A 13 6.33 3.87 4.11
CA SER A 13 5.60 4.28 5.32
C SER A 13 6.25 5.42 6.10
N THR A 14 7.09 6.23 5.46
CA THR A 14 7.71 7.39 6.11
C THR A 14 6.82 8.63 6.18
N ARG A 15 5.71 8.66 5.43
CA ARG A 15 4.74 9.77 5.37
C ARG A 15 3.41 9.32 4.76
N GLY A 16 2.42 10.22 4.78
CA GLY A 16 1.14 10.09 4.10
C GLY A 16 0.37 8.83 4.47
N ILE A 17 -0.26 8.19 3.49
CA ILE A 17 -1.11 7.00 3.67
C ILE A 17 -0.34 5.87 4.37
N GLY A 18 0.88 5.59 3.92
CA GLY A 18 1.68 4.48 4.48
C GLY A 18 2.00 4.68 5.96
N LEU A 19 2.33 5.90 6.38
CA LEU A 19 2.58 6.22 7.79
C LEU A 19 1.32 6.09 8.63
N GLU A 20 0.18 6.57 8.14
CA GLU A 20 -1.07 6.47 8.90
C GLU A 20 -1.55 5.01 9.00
N ILE A 21 -1.37 4.20 7.95
CA ILE A 21 -1.59 2.75 8.03
C ILE A 21 -0.70 2.14 9.12
N ALA A 22 0.60 2.47 9.14
CA ALA A 22 1.53 1.98 10.16
C ALA A 22 1.07 2.35 11.57
N LYS A 23 0.67 3.61 11.81
CA LYS A 23 0.11 4.07 13.08
C LYS A 23 -1.18 3.33 13.47
N ALA A 24 -2.08 3.10 12.50
CA ALA A 24 -3.32 2.39 12.75
C ALA A 24 -3.06 0.95 13.20
N PHE A 25 -2.12 0.24 12.56
CA PHE A 25 -1.73 -1.10 13.00
C PHE A 25 -1.02 -1.08 14.37
N ALA A 26 -0.21 -0.07 14.67
CA ALA A 26 0.43 0.10 15.98
C ALA A 26 -0.62 0.28 17.09
N LYS A 27 -1.67 1.08 16.85
CA LYS A 27 -2.81 1.26 17.78
C LYS A 27 -3.55 -0.06 18.08
N GLU A 28 -3.53 -1.00 17.13
CA GLU A 28 -4.08 -2.35 17.30
C GLU A 28 -3.10 -3.35 17.95
N GLY A 29 -1.95 -2.86 18.43
CA GLY A 29 -0.94 -3.64 19.15
C GLY A 29 0.02 -4.44 18.24
N ALA A 30 0.06 -4.16 16.96
CA ALA A 30 1.00 -4.81 16.04
C ALA A 30 2.39 -4.18 16.09
N ASN A 31 3.44 -4.99 15.95
CA ASN A 31 4.80 -4.53 15.73
C ASN A 31 4.95 -4.03 14.29
N ILE A 32 5.64 -2.92 14.11
CA ILE A 32 5.68 -2.21 12.84
C ILE A 32 7.07 -2.24 12.20
N VAL A 33 7.10 -2.48 10.90
CA VAL A 33 8.26 -2.22 10.05
C VAL A 33 7.97 -1.03 9.17
N LEU A 34 8.67 0.07 9.42
CA LEU A 34 8.66 1.24 8.57
C LEU A 34 9.67 1.05 7.44
N ASN A 35 9.27 1.40 6.22
CA ASN A 35 10.13 1.29 5.05
C ASN A 35 10.17 2.58 4.24
N GLY A 36 11.35 2.87 3.74
CA GLY A 36 11.65 3.95 2.81
C GLY A 36 12.95 3.67 2.06
N ARG A 37 13.26 4.45 1.03
CA ARG A 37 14.54 4.32 0.29
C ARG A 37 15.75 4.83 1.07
N ARG A 38 15.53 5.74 2.02
CA ARG A 38 16.56 6.33 2.89
C ARG A 38 16.39 5.77 4.30
N GLU A 39 17.39 5.94 5.11
CA GLU A 39 17.35 5.62 6.53
C GLU A 39 16.14 6.25 7.22
N ILE A 40 15.51 5.47 8.08
CA ILE A 40 14.33 5.90 8.84
C ILE A 40 14.81 6.57 10.12
N SER A 41 14.38 7.80 10.36
CA SER A 41 14.83 8.54 11.53
C SER A 41 14.36 7.89 12.84
N GLU A 42 15.19 8.00 13.88
CA GLU A 42 14.87 7.51 15.21
C GLU A 42 13.61 8.17 15.79
N GLU A 43 13.38 9.45 15.48
CA GLU A 43 12.16 10.17 15.88
C GLU A 43 10.90 9.53 15.32
N LEU A 44 10.94 9.10 14.05
CA LEU A 44 9.81 8.46 13.42
C LEU A 44 9.57 7.08 14.03
N ILE A 45 10.61 6.30 14.29
CA ILE A 45 10.53 5.01 14.97
C ILE A 45 9.93 5.21 16.37
N ALA A 46 10.46 6.15 17.18
CA ALA A 46 9.96 6.44 18.50
C ALA A 46 8.49 6.88 18.52
N SER A 47 8.03 7.59 17.48
CA SER A 47 6.63 7.99 17.34
C SER A 47 5.66 6.79 17.19
N ILE A 48 6.14 5.68 16.64
CA ILE A 48 5.38 4.43 16.55
C ILE A 48 5.51 3.63 17.84
N GLU A 49 6.70 3.58 18.44
CA GLU A 49 6.93 2.89 19.72
C GLU A 49 6.13 3.50 20.88
N ALA A 50 5.77 4.78 20.78
CA ALA A 50 4.88 5.45 21.75
C ALA A 50 3.49 4.78 21.87
N PHE A 51 3.09 3.95 20.91
CA PHE A 51 1.89 3.11 21.02
C PHE A 51 2.10 1.82 21.84
N GLY A 52 3.29 1.61 22.40
CA GLY A 52 3.61 0.44 23.23
C GLY A 52 3.96 -0.83 22.44
N VAL A 53 4.34 -0.68 21.18
CA VAL A 53 4.72 -1.76 20.26
C VAL A 53 6.19 -1.65 19.87
N LYS A 54 6.77 -2.72 19.28
CA LYS A 54 8.10 -2.64 18.69
C LYS A 54 8.01 -2.01 17.30
N CYS A 55 8.98 -1.14 16.98
CA CYS A 55 9.12 -0.58 15.64
C CYS A 55 10.56 -0.71 15.13
N VAL A 56 10.72 -1.03 13.86
CA VAL A 56 12.03 -1.04 13.20
C VAL A 56 11.96 -0.30 11.87
N GLY A 57 13.01 0.44 11.55
CA GLY A 57 13.22 1.02 10.24
C GLY A 57 14.01 0.05 9.36
N VAL A 58 13.51 -0.23 8.15
CA VAL A 58 14.18 -1.05 7.15
C VAL A 58 14.23 -0.27 5.84
N SER A 59 15.44 0.14 5.45
CA SER A 59 15.64 0.94 4.24
C SER A 59 15.94 0.09 3.03
N GLY A 60 15.37 0.47 1.87
CA GLY A 60 15.67 -0.21 0.64
C GLY A 60 14.72 0.11 -0.52
N ASP A 61 15.13 -0.29 -1.71
CA ASP A 61 14.36 -0.15 -2.94
C ASP A 61 13.57 -1.43 -3.22
N ILE A 62 12.26 -1.35 -3.13
CA ILE A 62 11.36 -2.48 -3.41
C ILE A 62 11.40 -2.93 -4.87
N SER A 63 11.83 -2.05 -5.78
CA SER A 63 11.90 -2.37 -7.21
C SER A 63 13.08 -3.28 -7.58
N ASP A 64 14.05 -3.42 -6.68
CA ASP A 64 15.14 -4.39 -6.79
C ASP A 64 14.80 -5.67 -6.01
N PHE A 65 14.77 -6.80 -6.73
CA PHE A 65 14.35 -8.09 -6.18
C PHE A 65 15.28 -8.59 -5.06
N LYS A 66 16.59 -8.38 -5.19
CA LYS A 66 17.56 -8.81 -4.17
C LYS A 66 17.43 -7.93 -2.93
N ASN A 67 17.25 -6.64 -3.12
CA ASN A 67 17.06 -5.69 -2.05
C ASN A 67 15.76 -5.98 -1.28
N ALA A 68 14.66 -6.27 -1.98
CA ALA A 68 13.41 -6.73 -1.36
C ALA A 68 13.62 -7.96 -0.47
N GLY A 69 14.37 -8.97 -0.97
CA GLY A 69 14.71 -10.16 -0.18
C GLY A 69 15.56 -9.84 1.06
N ALA A 70 16.53 -8.93 0.94
CA ALA A 70 17.35 -8.50 2.07
C ALA A 70 16.51 -7.78 3.15
N MET A 71 15.60 -6.91 2.76
CA MET A 71 14.67 -6.22 3.67
C MET A 71 13.77 -7.18 4.44
N ILE A 72 13.23 -8.20 3.77
CA ILE A 72 12.40 -9.22 4.43
C ILE A 72 13.23 -10.02 5.43
N LYS A 73 14.44 -10.45 5.05
CA LYS A 73 15.33 -11.17 5.94
C LYS A 73 15.70 -10.35 7.17
N GLU A 74 16.10 -9.09 7.00
CA GLU A 74 16.40 -8.17 8.10
C GLU A 74 15.21 -8.01 9.06
N THR A 75 14.00 -7.89 8.51
CA THR A 75 12.77 -7.83 9.31
C THR A 75 12.58 -9.10 10.13
N GLU A 76 12.74 -10.26 9.51
CA GLU A 76 12.56 -11.55 10.19
C GLU A 76 13.57 -11.78 11.32
N GLU A 77 14.80 -11.27 11.16
CA GLU A 77 15.83 -11.31 12.20
C GLU A 77 15.48 -10.42 13.40
N LYS A 78 14.85 -9.25 13.16
CA LYS A 78 14.55 -8.26 14.22
C LYS A 78 13.21 -8.50 14.91
N LEU A 79 12.16 -8.83 14.16
CA LEU A 79 10.76 -8.90 14.65
C LEU A 79 10.09 -10.26 14.41
N GLY A 80 10.79 -11.22 13.84
CA GLY A 80 10.19 -12.49 13.46
C GLY A 80 9.40 -12.42 12.17
N ALA A 81 8.56 -13.42 11.95
CA ALA A 81 7.85 -13.56 10.68
C ALA A 81 6.83 -12.45 10.43
N ILE A 82 6.79 -11.95 9.20
CA ILE A 82 5.82 -10.94 8.77
C ILE A 82 4.45 -11.60 8.62
N ASN A 83 3.45 -11.08 9.34
CA ASN A 83 2.07 -11.56 9.31
C ASN A 83 1.20 -10.73 8.34
N VAL A 84 1.50 -9.43 8.21
CA VAL A 84 0.79 -8.53 7.31
C VAL A 84 1.81 -7.78 6.45
N LEU A 85 1.61 -7.83 5.14
CA LEU A 85 2.34 -6.99 4.19
C LEU A 85 1.38 -5.95 3.60
N VAL A 86 1.73 -4.68 3.73
CA VAL A 86 1.03 -3.59 3.04
C VAL A 86 1.94 -3.01 1.96
N ASN A 87 1.63 -3.29 0.71
CA ASN A 87 2.30 -2.73 -0.45
C ASN A 87 1.73 -1.35 -0.77
N ASN A 88 2.25 -0.32 -0.10
CA ASN A 88 1.81 1.05 -0.26
C ASN A 88 2.78 1.90 -1.12
N ALA A 89 4.07 1.58 -1.13
CA ALA A 89 5.06 2.36 -1.88
C ALA A 89 4.68 2.51 -3.36
N GLY A 90 4.77 3.72 -3.85
CA GLY A 90 4.49 4.04 -5.25
C GLY A 90 4.86 5.48 -5.58
N ILE A 91 4.96 5.73 -6.88
CA ILE A 91 5.22 7.07 -7.43
C ILE A 91 4.23 7.38 -8.54
N THR A 92 4.08 8.67 -8.85
CA THR A 92 3.49 9.18 -10.07
C THR A 92 4.57 9.87 -10.91
N ASN A 93 4.40 9.88 -12.22
CA ASN A 93 5.17 10.69 -13.16
C ASN A 93 4.23 11.08 -14.30
N ASP A 94 3.40 12.09 -14.02
CA ASP A 94 2.24 12.44 -14.82
C ASP A 94 2.67 13.26 -16.03
N LYS A 95 2.36 12.76 -17.23
CA LYS A 95 2.57 13.42 -18.53
C LYS A 95 1.50 12.98 -19.51
N LEU A 96 1.04 13.88 -20.39
CA LEU A 96 0.20 13.48 -21.51
C LEU A 96 0.94 12.40 -22.34
N LEU A 97 0.22 11.40 -22.83
CA LEU A 97 0.80 10.23 -23.49
C LEU A 97 1.79 10.59 -24.61
N LEU A 98 1.48 11.62 -25.41
CA LEU A 98 2.36 12.07 -26.48
C LEU A 98 3.73 12.61 -25.99
N ARG A 99 3.82 13.02 -24.72
CA ARG A 99 5.05 13.56 -24.10
C ARG A 99 5.68 12.59 -23.09
N MET A 100 5.05 11.45 -22.85
CA MET A 100 5.54 10.42 -21.95
C MET A 100 6.63 9.62 -22.65
N THR A 101 7.80 9.53 -22.04
CA THR A 101 8.91 8.71 -22.54
C THR A 101 8.78 7.26 -22.06
N GLU A 102 9.50 6.35 -22.70
CA GLU A 102 9.61 4.96 -22.25
C GLU A 102 10.09 4.88 -20.79
N GLU A 103 11.12 5.69 -20.43
CA GLU A 103 11.61 5.74 -19.05
C GLU A 103 10.58 6.22 -18.04
N ASP A 104 9.76 7.22 -18.39
CA ASP A 104 8.66 7.70 -17.54
C ASP A 104 7.63 6.60 -17.29
N PHE A 105 7.36 5.78 -18.31
CA PHE A 105 6.42 4.67 -18.22
C PHE A 105 7.01 3.53 -17.38
N ASP A 106 8.19 3.06 -17.73
CA ASP A 106 8.84 1.93 -17.10
C ASP A 106 9.18 2.17 -15.63
N GLN A 107 9.64 3.37 -15.28
CA GLN A 107 9.96 3.71 -13.90
C GLN A 107 8.73 3.56 -12.98
N VAL A 108 7.56 4.01 -13.43
CA VAL A 108 6.33 3.91 -12.65
C VAL A 108 5.89 2.45 -12.52
N LEU A 109 5.92 1.67 -13.60
CA LEU A 109 5.60 0.25 -13.55
C LEU A 109 6.59 -0.52 -12.65
N LYS A 110 7.88 -0.23 -12.78
CA LYS A 110 8.93 -0.89 -12.01
C LYS A 110 8.75 -0.70 -10.50
N ILE A 111 8.41 0.51 -10.06
CA ILE A 111 8.22 0.76 -8.63
C ILE A 111 6.86 0.26 -8.17
N ASN A 112 5.77 0.65 -8.84
CA ASN A 112 4.42 0.41 -8.35
C ASN A 112 3.97 -1.04 -8.49
N LEU A 113 4.31 -1.70 -9.62
CA LEU A 113 3.86 -3.06 -9.92
C LEU A 113 4.94 -4.10 -9.63
N THR A 114 6.15 -3.94 -10.20
CA THR A 114 7.24 -4.90 -9.96
C THR A 114 7.68 -4.88 -8.48
N GLY A 115 7.71 -3.70 -7.84
CA GLY A 115 7.99 -3.59 -6.41
C GLY A 115 6.95 -4.33 -5.55
N THR A 116 5.66 -4.19 -5.86
CA THR A 116 4.59 -4.94 -5.21
C THR A 116 4.76 -6.44 -5.38
N PHE A 117 5.10 -6.91 -6.59
CA PHE A 117 5.42 -8.31 -6.86
C PHE A 117 6.62 -8.78 -6.02
N ASN A 118 7.73 -8.04 -6.02
CA ASN A 118 8.95 -8.41 -5.32
C ASN A 118 8.68 -8.63 -3.82
N MET A 119 8.08 -7.65 -3.16
CA MET A 119 7.77 -7.74 -1.72
C MET A 119 6.83 -8.89 -1.40
N THR A 120 5.77 -9.05 -2.21
CA THR A 120 4.80 -10.13 -2.05
C THR A 120 5.48 -11.50 -2.19
N GLN A 121 6.25 -11.70 -3.23
CA GLN A 121 6.94 -12.98 -3.50
C GLN A 121 7.90 -13.35 -2.36
N GLN A 122 8.62 -12.38 -1.81
CA GLN A 122 9.58 -12.63 -0.72
C GLN A 122 8.89 -13.03 0.60
N VAL A 123 7.75 -12.43 0.96
CA VAL A 123 7.05 -12.80 2.20
C VAL A 123 6.27 -14.11 2.08
N LEU A 124 5.82 -14.47 0.87
CA LEU A 124 4.95 -15.64 0.66
C LEU A 124 5.55 -16.94 1.14
N LYS A 125 6.85 -17.14 0.97
CA LYS A 125 7.52 -18.39 1.40
C LYS A 125 7.26 -18.70 2.88
N LYS A 126 7.30 -17.68 3.73
CA LYS A 126 7.09 -17.81 5.17
C LYS A 126 5.61 -17.91 5.50
N MET A 127 4.77 -17.05 4.90
CA MET A 127 3.32 -17.08 5.09
C MET A 127 2.71 -18.43 4.70
N LEU A 128 3.15 -19.01 3.56
CA LEU A 128 2.70 -20.34 3.12
C LEU A 128 3.06 -21.46 4.12
N LYS A 129 4.25 -21.38 4.73
CA LYS A 129 4.69 -22.34 5.75
C LYS A 129 3.89 -22.21 7.04
N GLN A 130 3.58 -20.98 7.45
CA GLN A 130 2.78 -20.69 8.64
C GLN A 130 1.28 -20.93 8.44
N ARG A 131 0.82 -20.95 7.16
CA ARG A 131 -0.60 -21.03 6.79
C ARG A 131 -1.41 -19.85 7.37
N GLU A 132 -0.78 -18.71 7.49
CA GLU A 132 -1.36 -17.47 7.98
C GLU A 132 -0.67 -16.27 7.31
N GLY A 133 -1.44 -15.31 6.85
CA GLY A 133 -0.91 -14.06 6.28
C GLY A 133 -2.01 -13.17 5.71
N VAL A 134 -1.71 -11.88 5.66
CA VAL A 134 -2.55 -10.87 5.00
C VAL A 134 -1.68 -10.02 4.09
N ILE A 135 -2.12 -9.86 2.85
CA ILE A 135 -1.48 -8.98 1.87
C ILE A 135 -2.50 -7.92 1.47
N ILE A 136 -2.12 -6.66 1.60
CA ILE A 136 -2.93 -5.50 1.23
C ILE A 136 -2.13 -4.67 0.23
N ASN A 137 -2.66 -4.51 -0.97
CA ASN A 137 -2.02 -3.77 -2.05
C ASN A 137 -2.73 -2.42 -2.26
N LEU A 138 -1.98 -1.31 -2.28
CA LEU A 138 -2.54 0.00 -2.61
C LEU A 138 -2.62 0.16 -4.14
N SER A 139 -3.85 0.06 -4.65
CA SER A 139 -4.21 0.45 -6.01
C SER A 139 -4.56 1.95 -6.06
N SER A 140 -5.48 2.37 -6.88
CA SER A 140 -6.03 3.72 -7.01
C SER A 140 -7.30 3.68 -7.85
N VAL A 141 -8.19 4.64 -7.68
CA VAL A 141 -9.30 4.88 -8.63
C VAL A 141 -8.78 5.12 -10.05
N SER A 142 -7.60 5.72 -10.22
CA SER A 142 -6.97 5.87 -11.54
C SER A 142 -6.69 4.53 -12.22
N GLY A 143 -6.44 3.46 -11.47
CA GLY A 143 -6.29 2.11 -12.01
C GLY A 143 -7.62 1.45 -12.40
N LEU A 144 -8.75 2.00 -11.97
CA LEU A 144 -10.08 1.47 -12.24
C LEU A 144 -10.75 2.20 -13.40
N MET A 145 -10.63 3.54 -13.46
CA MET A 145 -11.33 4.39 -14.43
C MET A 145 -10.40 5.08 -15.44
N GLY A 146 -9.08 5.04 -15.21
CA GLY A 146 -8.13 5.85 -15.97
C GLY A 146 -8.12 7.32 -15.52
N ASN A 147 -7.05 8.04 -15.86
CA ASN A 147 -6.97 9.47 -15.69
C ASN A 147 -6.06 10.07 -16.76
N ALA A 148 -6.46 11.17 -17.37
CA ALA A 148 -5.67 11.84 -18.39
C ALA A 148 -4.29 12.28 -17.82
N GLY A 149 -3.22 12.00 -18.54
CA GLY A 149 -1.85 12.25 -18.09
C GLY A 149 -1.24 11.19 -17.18
N GLN A 150 -2.00 10.15 -16.80
CA GLN A 150 -1.57 9.09 -15.90
C GLN A 150 -1.56 7.69 -16.56
N ALA A 151 -1.26 7.59 -17.84
CA ALA A 151 -1.29 6.30 -18.54
C ALA A 151 -0.38 5.24 -17.87
N ASN A 152 0.84 5.64 -17.46
CA ASN A 152 1.79 4.80 -16.72
C ASN A 152 1.26 4.43 -15.31
N TYR A 153 0.79 5.41 -14.55
CA TYR A 153 0.26 5.21 -13.20
C TYR A 153 -1.01 4.34 -13.21
N ALA A 154 -1.97 4.69 -14.08
CA ALA A 154 -3.20 3.92 -14.23
C ALA A 154 -2.91 2.45 -14.64
N ALA A 155 -2.01 2.23 -15.61
CA ALA A 155 -1.58 0.89 -16.01
C ALA A 155 -0.96 0.12 -14.83
N SER A 156 -0.08 0.77 -14.05
CA SER A 156 0.55 0.14 -12.88
C SER A 156 -0.48 -0.25 -11.82
N LYS A 157 -1.45 0.63 -11.53
CA LYS A 157 -2.48 0.39 -10.50
C LYS A 157 -3.55 -0.59 -10.95
N ALA A 158 -3.89 -0.62 -12.24
CA ALA A 158 -4.71 -1.68 -12.83
C ALA A 158 -3.99 -3.05 -12.78
N GLY A 159 -2.68 -3.07 -13.05
CA GLY A 159 -1.85 -4.25 -12.91
C GLY A 159 -1.85 -4.82 -11.48
N VAL A 160 -1.79 -3.93 -10.47
CA VAL A 160 -1.90 -4.31 -9.04
C VAL A 160 -3.24 -4.99 -8.75
N VAL A 161 -4.35 -4.55 -9.36
CA VAL A 161 -5.66 -5.20 -9.21
C VAL A 161 -5.65 -6.62 -9.77
N GLY A 162 -5.15 -6.81 -11.00
CA GLY A 162 -5.01 -8.13 -11.62
C GLY A 162 -4.10 -9.06 -10.82
N PHE A 163 -2.95 -8.54 -10.38
CA PHE A 163 -2.00 -9.24 -9.52
C PHE A 163 -2.65 -9.69 -8.21
N THR A 164 -3.37 -8.80 -7.53
CA THR A 164 -4.10 -9.11 -6.28
C THR A 164 -5.04 -10.29 -6.44
N LYS A 165 -5.86 -10.29 -7.49
CA LYS A 165 -6.84 -11.35 -7.77
C LYS A 165 -6.17 -12.69 -8.05
N SER A 166 -5.06 -12.69 -8.77
CA SER A 166 -4.28 -13.91 -9.07
C SER A 166 -3.64 -14.49 -7.82
N VAL A 167 -2.93 -13.65 -7.05
CA VAL A 167 -2.31 -14.06 -5.78
C VAL A 167 -3.36 -14.58 -4.80
N ALA A 168 -4.50 -13.90 -4.66
CA ALA A 168 -5.59 -14.34 -3.78
C ALA A 168 -6.05 -15.78 -4.09
N ARG A 169 -6.22 -16.13 -5.37
CA ARG A 169 -6.61 -17.49 -5.78
C ARG A 169 -5.55 -18.54 -5.43
N GLU A 170 -4.28 -18.17 -5.58
CA GLU A 170 -3.15 -19.07 -5.34
C GLU A 170 -2.97 -19.37 -3.86
N VAL A 171 -3.10 -18.34 -2.98
CA VAL A 171 -2.73 -18.46 -1.57
C VAL A 171 -3.90 -18.76 -0.63
N ALA A 172 -5.15 -18.58 -1.07
CA ALA A 172 -6.34 -18.81 -0.25
C ALA A 172 -6.41 -20.23 0.38
N PRO A 173 -6.02 -21.33 -0.33
CA PRO A 173 -6.00 -22.67 0.27
C PRO A 173 -5.02 -22.82 1.46
N ARG A 174 -4.16 -21.83 1.64
CA ARG A 174 -3.18 -21.77 2.73
C ARG A 174 -3.58 -20.80 3.85
N GLY A 175 -4.83 -20.29 3.87
CA GLY A 175 -5.31 -19.37 4.89
C GLY A 175 -4.72 -17.96 4.79
N ILE A 176 -4.23 -17.58 3.61
CA ILE A 176 -3.67 -16.24 3.35
C ILE A 176 -4.69 -15.46 2.53
N THR A 177 -4.93 -14.20 2.90
CA THR A 177 -5.77 -13.29 2.13
C THR A 177 -4.91 -12.27 1.37
N CYS A 178 -5.37 -11.88 0.18
CA CYS A 178 -4.75 -10.84 -0.62
C CYS A 178 -5.85 -9.94 -1.19
N ASN A 179 -5.85 -8.66 -0.80
CA ASN A 179 -6.85 -7.69 -1.22
C ASN A 179 -6.17 -6.40 -1.68
N ALA A 180 -6.88 -5.58 -2.44
CA ALA A 180 -6.45 -4.25 -2.81
C ALA A 180 -7.35 -3.19 -2.16
N ILE A 181 -6.78 -2.02 -1.88
CA ILE A 181 -7.52 -0.80 -1.58
C ILE A 181 -7.30 0.13 -2.76
N ALA A 182 -8.35 0.75 -3.26
CA ALA A 182 -8.31 1.76 -4.30
C ALA A 182 -8.73 3.13 -3.71
N PRO A 183 -7.77 3.92 -3.19
CA PRO A 183 -8.07 5.27 -2.73
C PRO A 183 -8.49 6.17 -3.88
N GLY A 184 -9.42 7.08 -3.60
CA GLY A 184 -9.71 8.23 -4.44
C GLY A 184 -8.76 9.39 -4.16
N PHE A 185 -9.28 10.61 -4.13
CA PHE A 185 -8.52 11.80 -3.76
C PHE A 185 -8.38 11.89 -2.24
N ILE A 186 -7.19 11.66 -1.74
CA ILE A 186 -6.84 11.67 -0.31
C ILE A 186 -5.96 12.89 -0.01
N GLN A 187 -6.24 13.59 1.08
CA GLN A 187 -5.43 14.72 1.54
C GLN A 187 -4.03 14.23 1.94
N THR A 188 -3.04 14.65 1.18
CA THR A 188 -1.61 14.32 1.35
C THR A 188 -0.78 15.42 0.70
N ASP A 189 0.52 15.44 0.95
CA ASP A 189 1.45 16.36 0.26
C ASP A 189 1.28 16.36 -1.27
N MET A 190 0.85 15.23 -1.86
CA MET A 190 0.60 15.12 -3.31
C MET A 190 -0.63 15.89 -3.78
N THR A 191 -1.65 16.01 -2.96
CA THR A 191 -2.89 16.75 -3.29
C THR A 191 -2.85 18.20 -2.83
N ASP A 192 -1.97 18.52 -1.88
CA ASP A 192 -1.84 19.88 -1.36
C ASP A 192 -1.27 20.86 -2.39
N VAL A 193 -0.50 20.37 -3.34
CA VAL A 193 0.05 21.18 -4.45
C VAL A 193 -0.97 21.52 -5.54
N LEU A 194 -2.18 20.95 -5.49
CA LEU A 194 -3.24 21.26 -6.45
C LEU A 194 -3.77 22.67 -6.21
N SER A 195 -4.04 23.41 -7.29
CA SER A 195 -4.68 24.73 -7.17
C SER A 195 -6.10 24.62 -6.61
N ASP A 196 -6.59 25.67 -5.94
CA ASP A 196 -7.92 25.70 -5.35
C ASP A 196 -9.02 25.39 -6.37
N LYS A 197 -8.88 25.91 -7.60
CA LYS A 197 -9.81 25.61 -8.70
C LYS A 197 -9.87 24.12 -9.03
N VAL A 198 -8.71 23.44 -9.05
CA VAL A 198 -8.65 21.99 -9.32
C VAL A 198 -9.25 21.23 -8.12
N LYS A 199 -8.93 21.65 -6.89
CA LYS A 199 -9.51 21.03 -5.68
C LYS A 199 -11.02 21.14 -5.67
N GLU A 200 -11.58 22.28 -6.04
CA GLU A 200 -13.02 22.49 -6.14
C GLU A 200 -13.68 21.60 -7.20
N GLN A 201 -13.10 21.54 -8.40
CA GLN A 201 -13.59 20.67 -9.48
C GLN A 201 -13.57 19.18 -9.09
N VAL A 202 -12.49 18.74 -8.47
CA VAL A 202 -12.37 17.37 -7.96
C VAL A 202 -13.43 17.13 -6.88
N THR A 203 -13.57 18.03 -5.91
CA THR A 203 -14.56 17.90 -4.84
C THR A 203 -15.99 17.77 -5.38
N GLN A 204 -16.33 18.55 -6.40
CA GLN A 204 -17.64 18.46 -7.06
C GLN A 204 -17.89 17.12 -7.75
N SER A 205 -16.82 16.43 -8.20
CA SER A 205 -16.94 15.11 -8.82
C SER A 205 -17.10 13.96 -7.82
N ILE A 206 -16.78 14.20 -6.54
CA ILE A 206 -16.89 13.20 -5.47
C ILE A 206 -18.31 13.28 -4.86
N PRO A 207 -19.10 12.20 -4.86
CA PRO A 207 -20.46 12.21 -4.27
C PRO A 207 -20.51 12.69 -2.81
N LEU A 208 -19.51 12.32 -1.98
CA LEU A 208 -19.40 12.82 -0.59
C LEU A 208 -18.87 14.26 -0.49
N GLN A 209 -18.58 14.93 -1.61
CA GLN A 209 -18.18 16.34 -1.71
C GLN A 209 -17.02 16.73 -0.79
N ARG A 210 -16.09 15.84 -0.55
CA ARG A 210 -14.86 16.08 0.19
C ARG A 210 -13.75 15.13 -0.26
N PHE A 211 -12.52 15.54 -0.08
CA PHE A 211 -11.39 14.62 -0.13
C PHE A 211 -11.48 13.64 1.05
N GLY A 212 -11.00 12.43 0.85
CA GLY A 212 -10.76 11.49 1.94
C GLY A 212 -9.54 11.91 2.76
N SER A 213 -9.43 11.38 3.97
CA SER A 213 -8.25 11.52 4.81
C SER A 213 -7.38 10.25 4.75
N VAL A 214 -6.13 10.34 5.19
CA VAL A 214 -5.24 9.18 5.29
C VAL A 214 -5.79 8.14 6.27
N GLU A 215 -6.54 8.57 7.29
CA GLU A 215 -7.23 7.72 8.26
C GLU A 215 -8.37 6.92 7.62
N ASP A 216 -9.06 7.45 6.59
CA ASP A 216 -10.10 6.72 5.86
C ASP A 216 -9.49 5.46 5.21
N VAL A 217 -8.31 5.59 4.62
CA VAL A 217 -7.57 4.47 4.00
C VAL A 217 -7.01 3.51 5.06
N ALA A 218 -6.47 4.04 6.15
CA ALA A 218 -5.92 3.23 7.24
C ALA A 218 -6.99 2.35 7.90
N ARG A 219 -8.21 2.88 8.12
CA ARG A 219 -9.36 2.08 8.62
C ARG A 219 -9.72 0.94 7.68
N ALA A 220 -9.68 1.16 6.38
CA ALA A 220 -9.92 0.11 5.39
C ALA A 220 -8.84 -0.99 5.45
N ALA A 221 -7.57 -0.62 5.67
CA ALA A 221 -6.49 -1.59 5.83
C ALA A 221 -6.69 -2.45 7.08
N ILE A 222 -7.05 -1.87 8.23
CA ILE A 222 -7.38 -2.61 9.46
C ILE A 222 -8.58 -3.54 9.23
N PHE A 223 -9.65 -3.04 8.59
CA PHE A 223 -10.83 -3.85 8.27
C PHE A 223 -10.46 -5.08 7.46
N LEU A 224 -9.68 -4.95 6.39
CA LEU A 224 -9.25 -6.08 5.56
C LEU A 224 -8.35 -7.05 6.33
N ALA A 225 -7.46 -6.56 7.20
CA ALA A 225 -6.59 -7.39 8.02
C ALA A 225 -7.37 -8.25 9.04
N LYS A 226 -8.47 -7.71 9.57
CA LYS A 226 -9.34 -8.39 10.54
C LYS A 226 -10.43 -9.27 9.90
N SER A 227 -10.57 -9.23 8.56
CA SER A 227 -11.64 -9.91 7.82
C SER A 227 -11.15 -11.17 7.09
N PRO A 228 -11.07 -12.34 7.74
CA PRO A 228 -10.42 -13.53 7.17
C PRO A 228 -11.22 -14.19 6.04
N TYR A 229 -12.47 -13.79 5.81
CA TYR A 229 -13.31 -14.33 4.73
C TYR A 229 -13.40 -13.37 3.52
N ILE A 230 -12.54 -12.33 3.47
CA ILE A 230 -12.44 -11.40 2.35
C ILE A 230 -11.09 -11.60 1.66
N THR A 231 -11.11 -12.03 0.40
CA THR A 231 -9.90 -12.17 -0.41
C THR A 231 -10.20 -11.92 -1.89
N GLY A 232 -9.23 -11.41 -2.64
CA GLY A 232 -9.35 -11.08 -4.06
C GLY A 232 -10.20 -9.84 -4.36
N GLN A 233 -10.55 -9.06 -3.33
CA GLN A 233 -11.40 -7.88 -3.48
C GLN A 233 -10.59 -6.61 -3.72
N VAL A 234 -11.23 -5.63 -4.34
CA VAL A 234 -10.76 -4.24 -4.45
C VAL A 234 -11.75 -3.37 -3.69
N LEU A 235 -11.30 -2.83 -2.57
CA LEU A 235 -12.12 -1.96 -1.72
C LEU A 235 -11.86 -0.49 -2.10
N ASN A 236 -12.86 0.15 -2.70
CA ASN A 236 -12.78 1.57 -3.01
C ASN A 236 -12.92 2.41 -1.72
N VAL A 237 -12.03 3.38 -1.55
CA VAL A 237 -12.07 4.39 -0.47
C VAL A 237 -11.99 5.76 -1.13
N ASP A 238 -13.08 6.18 -1.76
CA ASP A 238 -13.08 7.24 -2.75
C ASP A 238 -14.28 8.22 -2.67
N GLY A 239 -15.09 8.11 -1.62
CA GLY A 239 -16.25 8.96 -1.44
C GLY A 239 -17.37 8.73 -2.47
N GLY A 240 -17.36 7.57 -3.14
CA GLY A 240 -18.33 7.21 -4.18
C GLY A 240 -17.94 7.64 -5.59
N LEU A 241 -16.68 8.06 -5.80
CA LEU A 241 -16.20 8.50 -7.12
C LEU A 241 -16.30 7.40 -8.18
N VAL A 242 -16.02 6.16 -7.80
CA VAL A 242 -16.12 4.97 -8.68
C VAL A 242 -17.06 3.96 -8.02
N MET A 243 -18.24 3.80 -8.61
CA MET A 243 -19.23 2.82 -8.18
C MET A 243 -19.25 1.67 -9.18
N HIS A 244 -18.98 0.47 -8.72
CA HIS A 244 -19.14 -0.74 -9.51
C HIS A 244 -20.42 -1.44 -9.10
N GLY A 245 -21.27 -1.76 -10.07
CA GLY A 245 -22.45 -2.61 -9.93
C GLY A 245 -22.15 -4.06 -10.29
#